data_b3c3bfd6a89df0b01de2f988897ac782
#
_entry.id   b3c3bfd6a89df0b01de2f988897ac782
#
_cell.length_a   1.000
_cell.length_b   1.000
_cell.length_c   1.000
_cell.angle_alpha   90.00
_cell.angle_beta   90.00
_cell.angle_gamma   90.00
#
_symmetry.space_group_name_H-M   'P 1'
#
loop_
_entity.id
_entity.type
_entity.pdbx_description
1 polymer ?
#
loop_
_entity_poly.entity_id
_entity_poly.type
_entity_poly.pdbx_seq_one_letter_code
_entity_poly.pdbx_strand_id
1 'polypeptide(L)'
;MAVSIAETPTSRSATEGVDNNASATLEYIVQGTDDDAVVHALVQATIPAFYRGLSFQSYSIDPVHVDETDAIGYWNVSAQYGVKDPKESTYTFDTGGGTQHITQSLQTKGSYPAPGFGAPNFGGAIGVTHDDVEGVDITVPVYNFSETHYIDDALVTDAYKGTLFFLTGKTNQAAFRNFAVGEVLFLGASGTKRGKDDWEITFKFAASPNVTNLQIGPITVASKRGWELLWVRYTDVEDSAAKMLVKQPVAAYVEQVYEEGDFSGLGIS
;
A
#
# COMPACT_ATOMS: atom_id res chain seq x y z
N MET A 1 29.09 -49.84 -10.00
CA MET A 1 29.33 -48.83 -11.09
C MET A 1 29.37 -47.50 -10.41
N ALA A 2 30.14 -46.49 -10.89
CA ALA A 2 30.08 -45.16 -10.30
C ALA A 2 28.75 -44.50 -10.65
N VAL A 3 28.10 -43.86 -9.67
CA VAL A 3 26.90 -43.09 -9.92
C VAL A 3 27.22 -41.87 -10.78
N SER A 4 26.48 -41.65 -11.84
CA SER A 4 26.69 -40.54 -12.77
C SER A 4 25.37 -39.99 -13.29
N ILE A 5 25.35 -38.67 -13.58
CA ILE A 5 24.28 -37.97 -14.26
C ILE A 5 24.82 -37.33 -15.54
N ALA A 6 24.09 -37.46 -16.63
CA ALA A 6 24.44 -36.83 -17.90
C ALA A 6 23.16 -36.25 -18.54
N GLU A 7 23.31 -35.08 -19.16
CA GLU A 7 22.26 -34.52 -20.03
C GLU A 7 22.13 -35.37 -21.29
N THR A 8 20.88 -35.69 -21.68
CA THR A 8 20.65 -36.47 -22.90
C THR A 8 20.96 -35.63 -24.15
N PRO A 9 21.45 -36.25 -25.24
CA PRO A 9 21.74 -35.51 -26.48
C PRO A 9 20.52 -34.85 -27.12
N THR A 10 19.33 -35.38 -26.85
CA THR A 10 18.05 -34.87 -27.34
C THR A 10 17.33 -33.93 -26.37
N SER A 11 17.96 -33.62 -25.23
CA SER A 11 17.52 -32.64 -24.25
C SER A 11 17.34 -31.25 -24.90
N ARG A 12 16.92 -30.27 -24.12
CA ARG A 12 16.87 -28.86 -24.53
C ARG A 12 15.68 -28.51 -25.43
N SER A 13 14.51 -29.05 -25.15
CA SER A 13 13.29 -28.49 -25.74
C SER A 13 13.00 -27.13 -25.12
N ALA A 14 12.66 -26.14 -25.94
CA ALA A 14 12.27 -24.83 -25.47
C ALA A 14 11.14 -24.30 -26.34
N THR A 15 10.14 -23.70 -25.71
CA THR A 15 9.07 -22.96 -26.35
C THR A 15 9.25 -21.48 -25.99
N GLU A 16 9.44 -20.65 -27.02
CA GLU A 16 9.48 -19.20 -26.85
C GLU A 16 8.05 -18.67 -27.10
N GLY A 17 7.51 -17.91 -26.17
CA GLY A 17 6.16 -17.33 -26.25
C GLY A 17 6.19 -15.85 -25.89
N VAL A 18 5.20 -15.13 -26.42
CA VAL A 18 4.87 -13.79 -25.98
C VAL A 18 3.98 -13.95 -24.72
N ASP A 19 4.06 -13.04 -23.77
CA ASP A 19 3.24 -13.03 -22.54
C ASP A 19 3.49 -14.20 -21.56
N ASN A 20 4.70 -14.35 -21.05
CA ASN A 20 5.05 -15.29 -19.98
C ASN A 20 4.81 -16.78 -20.25
N ASN A 21 4.57 -17.19 -21.50
CA ASN A 21 4.35 -18.58 -21.88
C ASN A 21 5.63 -19.32 -22.30
N ALA A 22 6.81 -18.73 -22.10
CA ALA A 22 8.06 -19.38 -22.41
C ALA A 22 8.33 -20.52 -21.42
N SER A 23 8.69 -21.68 -21.92
CA SER A 23 9.04 -22.85 -21.12
C SER A 23 10.21 -23.61 -21.76
N ALA A 24 10.94 -24.33 -20.94
CA ALA A 24 11.98 -25.24 -21.43
C ALA A 24 12.04 -26.49 -20.58
N THR A 25 12.50 -27.57 -21.19
CA THR A 25 12.72 -28.84 -20.50
C THR A 25 14.15 -29.30 -20.78
N LEU A 26 14.86 -29.69 -19.75
CA LEU A 26 16.13 -30.38 -19.84
C LEU A 26 15.94 -31.82 -19.37
N GLU A 27 16.48 -32.76 -20.12
CA GLU A 27 16.40 -34.16 -19.81
C GLU A 27 17.78 -34.74 -19.47
N TYR A 28 17.82 -35.52 -18.41
CA TYR A 28 19.03 -36.18 -17.93
C TYR A 28 18.79 -37.66 -17.73
N ILE A 29 19.86 -38.44 -17.79
CA ILE A 29 19.90 -39.82 -17.39
C ILE A 29 20.83 -39.95 -16.17
N VAL A 30 20.33 -40.60 -15.12
CA VAL A 30 21.14 -41.03 -13.98
C VAL A 30 21.32 -42.54 -14.06
N GLN A 31 22.51 -43.00 -13.78
CA GLN A 31 22.83 -44.44 -13.78
C GLN A 31 23.79 -44.80 -12.66
N GLY A 32 23.76 -46.07 -12.27
CA GLY A 32 24.71 -46.66 -11.32
C GLY A 32 24.19 -46.68 -9.85
N THR A 33 22.92 -46.44 -9.61
CA THR A 33 22.29 -46.62 -8.26
C THR A 33 20.85 -47.02 -8.42
N ASP A 34 20.39 -47.88 -7.49
CA ASP A 34 18.99 -48.27 -7.29
C ASP A 34 18.27 -47.35 -6.26
N ASP A 35 19.03 -46.52 -5.54
CA ASP A 35 18.54 -45.66 -4.47
C ASP A 35 18.07 -44.29 -5.04
N ASP A 36 16.78 -44.02 -4.96
CA ASP A 36 16.13 -42.79 -5.40
C ASP A 36 16.62 -41.56 -4.62
N ALA A 37 16.97 -41.70 -3.35
CA ALA A 37 17.48 -40.60 -2.53
C ALA A 37 18.85 -40.12 -3.05
N VAL A 38 19.69 -41.04 -3.52
CA VAL A 38 20.97 -40.71 -4.18
C VAL A 38 20.73 -39.99 -5.50
N VAL A 39 19.73 -40.45 -6.28
CA VAL A 39 19.33 -39.81 -7.55
C VAL A 39 18.85 -38.38 -7.28
N HIS A 40 17.96 -38.20 -6.29
CA HIS A 40 17.47 -36.85 -5.92
C HIS A 40 18.60 -35.91 -5.52
N ALA A 41 19.53 -36.34 -4.67
CA ALA A 41 20.67 -35.53 -4.24
C ALA A 41 21.55 -35.11 -5.43
N LEU A 42 21.82 -36.05 -6.34
CA LEU A 42 22.64 -35.79 -7.52
C LEU A 42 21.96 -34.83 -8.50
N VAL A 43 20.66 -34.97 -8.72
CA VAL A 43 19.81 -34.12 -9.53
C VAL A 43 19.81 -32.68 -8.99
N GLN A 44 19.57 -32.51 -7.69
CA GLN A 44 19.60 -31.19 -7.05
C GLN A 44 20.95 -30.48 -7.14
N ALA A 45 22.05 -31.25 -7.11
CA ALA A 45 23.40 -30.70 -7.24
C ALA A 45 23.78 -30.32 -8.68
N THR A 46 23.11 -30.91 -9.68
CA THR A 46 23.51 -30.82 -11.10
C THR A 46 22.62 -29.90 -11.93
N ILE A 47 21.30 -29.89 -11.66
CA ILE A 47 20.35 -29.09 -12.41
C ILE A 47 20.60 -27.60 -12.19
N PRO A 48 20.79 -26.79 -13.26
CA PRO A 48 21.00 -25.36 -13.13
C PRO A 48 19.74 -24.65 -12.64
N ALA A 49 19.92 -23.65 -11.76
CA ALA A 49 18.81 -22.84 -11.25
C ALA A 49 18.13 -21.99 -12.35
N PHE A 50 18.84 -21.70 -13.44
CA PHE A 50 18.36 -20.93 -14.59
C PHE A 50 18.78 -21.59 -15.91
N TYR A 51 17.89 -21.59 -16.89
CA TYR A 51 18.16 -21.99 -18.24
C TYR A 51 17.52 -21.04 -19.25
N ARG A 52 18.31 -20.41 -20.13
CA ARG A 52 17.84 -19.38 -21.10
C ARG A 52 17.02 -18.25 -20.47
N GLY A 53 17.34 -17.83 -19.25
CA GLY A 53 16.60 -16.81 -18.53
C GLY A 53 15.32 -17.30 -17.83
N LEU A 54 14.95 -18.58 -18.01
CA LEU A 54 13.84 -19.23 -17.32
C LEU A 54 14.32 -19.79 -15.99
N SER A 55 13.47 -19.68 -14.97
CA SER A 55 13.72 -20.23 -13.63
C SER A 55 13.33 -21.70 -13.58
N PHE A 56 14.11 -22.49 -12.84
CA PHE A 56 13.76 -23.87 -12.52
C PHE A 56 12.42 -23.92 -11.77
N GLN A 57 11.52 -24.81 -12.20
CA GLN A 57 10.17 -24.98 -11.61
C GLN A 57 10.05 -26.30 -10.85
N SER A 58 10.37 -27.39 -11.52
CA SER A 58 10.20 -28.73 -10.96
C SER A 58 11.05 -29.73 -11.73
N TYR A 59 11.25 -30.90 -11.16
CA TYR A 59 11.75 -32.06 -11.86
C TYR A 59 10.95 -33.31 -11.54
N SER A 60 10.88 -34.25 -12.47
CA SER A 60 10.42 -35.61 -12.25
C SER A 60 11.59 -36.58 -12.38
N ILE A 61 11.52 -37.69 -11.66
CA ILE A 61 12.46 -38.79 -11.70
C ILE A 61 11.65 -40.05 -11.98
N ASP A 62 11.93 -40.70 -13.08
CA ASP A 62 11.21 -41.90 -13.53
C ASP A 62 12.21 -43.06 -13.67
N PRO A 63 12.02 -44.16 -12.91
CA PRO A 63 12.88 -45.33 -13.04
C PRO A 63 12.63 -46.02 -14.39
N VAL A 64 13.70 -46.26 -15.14
CA VAL A 64 13.65 -47.04 -16.41
C VAL A 64 13.94 -48.50 -16.12
N HIS A 65 14.95 -48.75 -15.30
CA HIS A 65 15.33 -50.07 -14.85
C HIS A 65 16.00 -49.97 -13.49
N VAL A 66 15.56 -50.76 -12.53
CA VAL A 66 16.15 -50.84 -11.19
C VAL A 66 16.38 -52.29 -10.83
N ASP A 67 17.62 -52.64 -10.51
CA ASP A 67 17.99 -53.96 -10.05
C ASP A 67 18.53 -53.85 -8.60
N GLU A 68 17.69 -54.22 -7.65
CA GLU A 68 18.00 -54.17 -6.23
C GLU A 68 19.09 -55.19 -5.82
N THR A 69 19.32 -56.26 -6.64
CA THR A 69 20.29 -57.26 -6.35
C THR A 69 21.71 -56.80 -6.56
N ASP A 70 21.94 -56.06 -7.66
CA ASP A 70 23.22 -55.53 -8.08
C ASP A 70 23.43 -54.07 -7.73
N ALA A 71 22.44 -53.45 -7.05
CA ALA A 71 22.39 -52.00 -6.72
C ALA A 71 22.68 -51.13 -7.97
N ILE A 72 22.05 -51.46 -9.11
CA ILE A 72 22.19 -50.79 -10.37
C ILE A 72 20.79 -50.25 -10.81
N GLY A 73 20.77 -49.02 -11.27
CA GLY A 73 19.55 -48.41 -11.83
C GLY A 73 19.83 -47.43 -12.94
N TYR A 74 18.83 -47.26 -13.80
CA TYR A 74 18.73 -46.23 -14.82
C TYR A 74 17.47 -45.39 -14.56
N TRP A 75 17.64 -44.08 -14.52
CA TRP A 75 16.57 -43.16 -14.21
C TRP A 75 16.52 -42.05 -15.26
N ASN A 76 15.34 -41.77 -15.78
CA ASN A 76 15.10 -40.56 -16.57
C ASN A 76 14.73 -39.42 -15.64
N VAL A 77 15.31 -38.26 -15.87
CA VAL A 77 15.04 -37.03 -15.14
C VAL A 77 14.61 -35.96 -16.12
N SER A 78 13.45 -35.35 -15.88
CA SER A 78 12.94 -34.23 -16.67
C SER A 78 12.85 -33.00 -15.80
N ALA A 79 13.70 -32.00 -16.07
CA ALA A 79 13.73 -30.72 -15.38
C ALA A 79 12.97 -29.66 -16.16
N GLN A 80 11.98 -29.07 -15.57
CA GLN A 80 11.09 -28.07 -16.16
C GLN A 80 11.48 -26.66 -15.75
N TYR A 81 11.57 -25.77 -16.73
CA TYR A 81 11.85 -24.35 -16.55
C TYR A 81 10.71 -23.53 -17.11
N GLY A 82 10.39 -22.45 -16.44
CA GLY A 82 9.33 -21.52 -16.85
C GLY A 82 9.69 -20.09 -16.49
N VAL A 83 8.91 -19.19 -17.01
CA VAL A 83 8.94 -17.81 -16.54
C VAL A 83 8.53 -17.85 -15.07
N LYS A 84 9.35 -17.33 -14.19
CA LYS A 84 8.90 -17.00 -12.86
C LYS A 84 7.97 -15.81 -13.08
N ASP A 85 6.66 -16.02 -12.92
CA ASP A 85 5.72 -14.90 -12.94
C ASP A 85 6.24 -13.83 -12.00
N PRO A 86 6.62 -12.64 -12.50
CA PRO A 86 6.94 -11.56 -11.62
C PRO A 86 5.65 -11.32 -10.83
N LYS A 87 5.72 -11.53 -9.52
CA LYS A 87 4.62 -11.15 -8.64
C LYS A 87 4.53 -9.63 -8.74
N GLU A 88 3.62 -9.15 -9.58
CA GLU A 88 3.47 -7.72 -9.86
C GLU A 88 2.78 -7.03 -8.69
N SER A 89 3.27 -5.84 -8.37
CA SER A 89 2.61 -4.99 -7.37
C SER A 89 1.22 -4.60 -7.85
N THR A 90 0.26 -4.63 -6.94
CA THR A 90 -1.12 -4.23 -7.21
C THR A 90 -1.41 -2.91 -6.55
N TYR A 91 -2.08 -2.01 -7.27
CA TYR A 91 -2.45 -0.68 -6.80
C TYR A 91 -3.96 -0.53 -6.84
N THR A 92 -4.55 -0.07 -5.74
CA THR A 92 -5.98 0.21 -5.66
C THR A 92 -6.21 1.62 -5.14
N PHE A 93 -7.31 2.23 -5.53
CA PHE A 93 -7.70 3.54 -5.02
C PHE A 93 -9.21 3.63 -4.79
N ASP A 94 -9.58 4.53 -3.88
CA ASP A 94 -10.97 4.88 -3.58
C ASP A 94 -11.04 6.39 -3.28
N THR A 95 -11.88 7.09 -3.99
CA THR A 95 -12.15 8.54 -3.80
C THR A 95 -13.49 8.79 -3.14
N GLY A 96 -14.07 7.79 -2.46
CA GLY A 96 -15.42 7.83 -1.86
C GLY A 96 -15.64 8.93 -0.83
N GLY A 97 -14.58 9.64 -0.45
CA GLY A 97 -14.67 10.75 0.48
C GLY A 97 -14.84 10.35 1.94
N GLY A 98 -14.82 11.34 2.80
CA GLY A 98 -15.08 11.21 4.24
C GLY A 98 -16.11 12.23 4.68
N THR A 99 -16.54 12.14 5.94
CA THR A 99 -17.40 13.14 6.56
C THR A 99 -16.56 14.07 7.42
N GLN A 100 -16.76 15.37 7.28
CA GLN A 100 -16.15 16.39 8.12
C GLN A 100 -17.22 17.29 8.70
N HIS A 101 -17.16 17.53 10.02
CA HIS A 101 -17.96 18.53 10.67
C HIS A 101 -17.33 19.91 10.47
N ILE A 102 -18.13 20.87 9.95
CA ILE A 102 -17.69 22.24 9.74
C ILE A 102 -18.62 23.19 10.47
N THR A 103 -18.07 24.24 11.04
CA THR A 103 -18.81 25.32 11.72
C THR A 103 -18.82 26.63 10.93
N GLN A 104 -18.13 26.63 9.76
CA GLN A 104 -18.03 27.80 8.86
C GLN A 104 -18.44 27.45 7.45
N SER A 105 -19.21 28.30 6.81
CA SER A 105 -19.54 28.23 5.39
C SER A 105 -18.41 28.82 4.54
N LEU A 106 -18.28 28.36 3.32
CA LEU A 106 -17.45 29.03 2.31
C LEU A 106 -17.97 30.43 1.96
N GLN A 107 -19.30 30.61 1.96
CA GLN A 107 -19.96 31.87 1.66
C GLN A 107 -21.43 31.80 2.10
N THR A 108 -21.88 32.83 2.81
CA THR A 108 -23.33 33.06 3.02
C THR A 108 -23.98 33.52 1.70
N LYS A 109 -24.90 32.72 1.16
CA LYS A 109 -25.56 33.04 -0.13
C LYS A 109 -26.74 34.00 0.00
N GLY A 110 -27.34 34.08 1.16
CA GLY A 110 -28.44 35.00 1.42
C GLY A 110 -28.91 34.90 2.87
N SER A 111 -29.53 35.96 3.35
CA SER A 111 -30.15 36.03 4.68
C SER A 111 -31.56 36.65 4.54
N TYR A 112 -32.52 36.07 5.24
CA TYR A 112 -33.93 36.43 5.09
C TYR A 112 -34.52 36.70 6.48
N PRO A 113 -34.38 37.94 7.00
CA PRO A 113 -34.90 38.31 8.29
C PRO A 113 -36.45 38.43 8.26
N ALA A 114 -37.05 38.35 9.43
CA ALA A 114 -38.46 38.66 9.60
C ALA A 114 -38.73 40.16 9.30
N PRO A 115 -39.94 40.55 8.86
CA PRO A 115 -40.28 41.95 8.62
C PRO A 115 -39.99 42.84 9.81
N GLY A 116 -39.25 43.94 9.60
CA GLY A 116 -38.88 44.89 10.65
C GLY A 116 -37.60 44.56 11.42
N PHE A 117 -36.91 43.46 11.07
CA PHE A 117 -35.62 43.08 11.65
C PHE A 117 -34.51 43.15 10.61
N GLY A 118 -33.31 43.49 11.02
CA GLY A 118 -32.08 43.28 10.24
C GLY A 118 -31.62 41.84 10.29
N ALA A 119 -30.97 41.35 9.25
CA ALA A 119 -30.36 40.03 9.28
C ALA A 119 -29.04 40.09 10.07
N PRO A 120 -28.88 39.29 11.13
CA PRO A 120 -27.64 39.27 11.89
C PRO A 120 -26.49 38.73 11.07
N ASN A 121 -25.32 39.35 11.25
CA ASN A 121 -24.08 38.89 10.59
C ASN A 121 -23.30 37.94 11.50
N PHE A 122 -23.38 36.64 11.23
CA PHE A 122 -22.67 35.62 12.00
C PHE A 122 -21.22 35.38 11.51
N GLY A 123 -20.70 36.19 10.58
CA GLY A 123 -19.33 36.03 10.05
C GLY A 123 -19.09 34.70 9.36
N GLY A 124 -20.13 34.13 8.73
CA GLY A 124 -20.04 32.84 8.05
C GLY A 124 -20.29 31.61 8.93
N ALA A 125 -20.56 31.77 10.24
CA ALA A 125 -20.86 30.65 11.11
C ALA A 125 -22.19 29.97 10.69
N ILE A 126 -22.23 28.63 10.78
CA ILE A 126 -23.36 27.79 10.38
C ILE A 126 -24.08 27.24 11.63
N GLY A 127 -25.41 27.26 11.58
CA GLY A 127 -26.22 26.66 12.65
C GLY A 127 -26.08 27.39 13.99
N VAL A 128 -26.04 28.73 13.95
CA VAL A 128 -25.88 29.55 15.16
C VAL A 128 -27.15 29.52 15.98
N THR A 129 -27.03 29.05 17.21
CA THR A 129 -28.06 29.10 18.25
C THR A 129 -27.74 30.19 19.29
N HIS A 130 -28.56 30.29 20.34
CA HIS A 130 -28.28 31.22 21.43
C HIS A 130 -26.97 30.88 22.15
N ASP A 131 -26.70 29.61 22.35
CA ASP A 131 -25.59 29.16 23.21
C ASP A 131 -24.34 28.73 22.42
N ASP A 132 -24.52 28.23 21.18
CA ASP A 132 -23.42 27.56 20.44
C ASP A 132 -23.49 27.79 18.92
N VAL A 133 -22.49 27.24 18.23
CA VAL A 133 -22.40 27.12 16.76
C VAL A 133 -22.42 25.65 16.41
N GLU A 134 -23.60 25.15 16.02
CA GLU A 134 -23.82 23.71 15.83
C GLU A 134 -23.09 23.13 14.61
N GLY A 135 -22.85 23.95 13.57
CA GLY A 135 -22.18 23.48 12.35
C GLY A 135 -23.02 22.53 11.50
N VAL A 136 -22.38 21.82 10.60
CA VAL A 136 -22.97 20.81 9.72
C VAL A 136 -21.93 19.77 9.27
N ASP A 137 -22.35 18.54 9.09
CA ASP A 137 -21.53 17.49 8.49
C ASP A 137 -21.59 17.57 6.97
N ILE A 138 -20.43 17.62 6.33
CA ILE A 138 -20.29 17.63 4.87
C ILE A 138 -19.41 16.48 4.40
N THR A 139 -19.63 16.02 3.17
CA THR A 139 -18.71 15.12 2.50
C THR A 139 -17.52 15.90 1.98
N VAL A 140 -16.31 15.43 2.34
CA VAL A 140 -15.04 16.02 1.90
C VAL A 140 -14.24 14.99 1.09
N PRO A 141 -13.41 15.44 0.14
CA PRO A 141 -12.52 14.53 -0.59
C PRO A 141 -11.57 13.82 0.39
N VAL A 142 -11.58 12.50 0.36
CA VAL A 142 -10.52 11.67 0.94
C VAL A 142 -10.10 10.68 -0.13
N TYR A 143 -8.83 10.62 -0.42
CA TYR A 143 -8.27 9.68 -1.37
C TYR A 143 -7.61 8.55 -0.59
N ASN A 144 -8.30 7.41 -0.51
CA ASN A 144 -7.74 6.20 0.06
C ASN A 144 -7.06 5.40 -1.06
N PHE A 145 -5.88 4.88 -0.79
CA PHE A 145 -5.21 3.99 -1.72
C PHE A 145 -4.45 2.89 -0.99
N SER A 146 -4.24 1.79 -1.67
CA SER A 146 -3.41 0.71 -1.15
C SER A 146 -2.50 0.16 -2.23
N GLU A 147 -1.34 -0.30 -1.79
CA GLU A 147 -0.32 -0.93 -2.62
C GLU A 147 0.01 -2.28 -2.04
N THR A 148 -0.07 -3.33 -2.86
CA THR A 148 0.38 -4.66 -2.47
C THR A 148 1.71 -4.95 -3.17
N HIS A 149 2.74 -5.24 -2.39
CA HIS A 149 4.08 -5.55 -2.86
C HIS A 149 4.51 -6.92 -2.38
N TYR A 150 5.34 -7.59 -3.18
CA TYR A 150 5.99 -8.83 -2.81
C TYR A 150 7.42 -8.52 -2.35
N ILE A 151 7.70 -8.77 -1.08
CA ILE A 151 8.96 -8.43 -0.43
C ILE A 151 9.66 -9.73 0.00
N ASP A 152 10.95 -9.85 -0.36
CA ASP A 152 11.79 -11.01 -0.01
C ASP A 152 11.71 -11.30 1.50
N ASP A 153 11.58 -12.57 1.84
CA ASP A 153 11.50 -13.04 3.22
C ASP A 153 12.67 -12.55 4.09
N ALA A 154 13.87 -12.48 3.54
CA ALA A 154 15.03 -11.99 4.27
C ALA A 154 14.95 -10.52 4.69
N LEU A 155 14.13 -9.71 4.00
CA LEU A 155 13.92 -8.29 4.30
C LEU A 155 12.79 -8.08 5.32
N VAL A 156 11.83 -9.01 5.44
CA VAL A 156 10.68 -8.87 6.33
C VAL A 156 11.01 -9.37 7.74
N THR A 157 11.99 -8.74 8.33
CA THR A 157 12.46 -9.02 9.71
C THR A 157 11.49 -8.45 10.75
N ASP A 158 11.66 -8.83 12.02
CA ASP A 158 10.89 -8.24 13.13
C ASP A 158 11.19 -6.75 13.31
N ALA A 159 12.43 -6.31 12.98
CA ALA A 159 12.78 -4.88 12.95
C ALA A 159 11.99 -4.13 11.87
N TYR A 160 11.87 -4.71 10.68
CA TYR A 160 11.05 -4.13 9.59
C TYR A 160 9.57 -4.04 9.98
N LYS A 161 9.00 -5.11 10.56
CA LYS A 161 7.61 -5.10 11.08
C LYS A 161 7.44 -4.05 12.18
N GLY A 162 8.45 -3.87 13.04
CA GLY A 162 8.52 -2.79 14.03
C GLY A 162 8.48 -1.40 13.38
N THR A 163 9.22 -1.19 12.30
CA THR A 163 9.20 0.06 11.53
C THR A 163 7.80 0.34 10.98
N LEU A 164 7.13 -0.65 10.38
CA LEU A 164 5.75 -0.50 9.88
C LEU A 164 4.78 -0.15 11.00
N PHE A 165 4.92 -0.81 12.16
CA PHE A 165 4.12 -0.50 13.35
C PHE A 165 4.31 0.94 13.82
N PHE A 166 5.55 1.42 13.93
CA PHE A 166 5.84 2.78 14.39
C PHE A 166 5.49 3.88 13.37
N LEU A 167 5.43 3.56 12.08
CA LEU A 167 4.98 4.49 11.04
C LEU A 167 3.45 4.57 10.94
N THR A 168 2.73 3.58 11.46
CA THR A 168 1.26 3.60 11.45
C THR A 168 0.72 4.81 12.20
N GLY A 169 -0.17 5.57 11.57
CA GLY A 169 -0.73 6.80 12.12
C GLY A 169 0.17 8.03 11.97
N LYS A 170 1.22 7.96 11.14
CA LYS A 170 2.08 9.12 10.83
C LYS A 170 1.81 9.66 9.44
N THR A 171 2.07 10.95 9.26
CA THR A 171 2.03 11.62 7.96
C THR A 171 3.42 11.64 7.32
N ASN A 172 3.47 11.72 5.99
CA ASN A 172 4.73 11.75 5.25
C ASN A 172 5.53 13.03 5.53
N GLN A 173 6.78 12.88 5.98
CA GLN A 173 7.71 14.01 6.19
C GLN A 173 8.38 14.49 4.90
N ALA A 174 8.34 13.72 3.83
CA ALA A 174 8.84 14.05 2.50
C ALA A 174 7.75 13.78 1.45
N ALA A 175 7.93 14.25 0.22
CA ALA A 175 7.01 13.92 -0.86
C ALA A 175 6.90 12.39 -1.05
N PHE A 176 5.68 11.88 -1.22
CA PHE A 176 5.40 10.45 -1.38
C PHE A 176 4.28 10.24 -2.40
N ARG A 177 4.50 9.39 -3.41
CA ARG A 177 3.52 9.06 -4.47
C ARG A 177 2.89 10.32 -5.12
N ASN A 178 3.70 11.33 -5.42
CA ASN A 178 3.28 12.63 -5.97
C ASN A 178 2.46 13.52 -5.01
N PHE A 179 2.30 13.13 -3.76
CA PHE A 179 1.72 13.97 -2.73
C PHE A 179 2.80 14.80 -2.03
N ALA A 180 2.44 16.00 -1.62
CA ALA A 180 3.31 16.89 -0.86
C ALA A 180 3.46 16.42 0.60
N VAL A 181 4.40 17.02 1.32
CA VAL A 181 4.63 16.79 2.75
C VAL A 181 3.34 17.01 3.55
N GLY A 182 3.00 16.07 4.42
CA GLY A 182 1.83 16.14 5.30
C GLY A 182 0.48 15.83 4.63
N GLU A 183 0.47 15.40 3.36
CA GLU A 183 -0.76 15.05 2.66
C GLU A 183 -1.15 13.58 2.79
N VAL A 184 -0.18 12.68 3.05
CA VAL A 184 -0.44 11.24 3.14
C VAL A 184 -0.33 10.75 4.58
N LEU A 185 -1.37 10.09 5.06
CA LEU A 185 -1.40 9.37 6.33
C LEU A 185 -1.24 7.87 6.07
N PHE A 186 -0.27 7.24 6.72
CA PHE A 186 -0.09 5.80 6.68
C PHE A 186 -1.04 5.12 7.66
N LEU A 187 -1.99 4.34 7.14
CA LEU A 187 -3.01 3.64 7.92
C LEU A 187 -2.53 2.27 8.45
N GLY A 188 -1.36 1.82 8.00
CA GLY A 188 -0.75 0.57 8.40
C GLY A 188 -0.57 -0.41 7.24
N ALA A 189 0.08 -1.52 7.54
CA ALA A 189 0.32 -2.60 6.59
C ALA A 189 -0.15 -3.94 7.15
N SER A 190 -0.49 -4.85 6.24
CA SER A 190 -0.78 -6.25 6.55
C SER A 190 -0.02 -7.15 5.59
N GLY A 191 0.58 -8.21 6.11
CA GLY A 191 1.40 -9.13 5.31
C GLY A 191 1.00 -10.58 5.50
N THR A 192 1.07 -11.35 4.42
CA THR A 192 0.84 -12.80 4.38
C THR A 192 2.03 -13.48 3.72
N LYS A 193 2.50 -14.57 4.34
CA LYS A 193 3.54 -15.44 3.78
C LYS A 193 3.00 -16.85 3.60
N ARG A 194 3.30 -17.47 2.47
CA ARG A 194 2.94 -18.88 2.19
C ARG A 194 4.21 -19.69 1.97
N GLY A 195 4.51 -20.58 2.91
CA GLY A 195 5.65 -21.48 2.82
C GLY A 195 7.00 -20.74 2.77
N LYS A 196 7.78 -21.00 1.73
CA LYS A 196 9.10 -20.40 1.49
C LYS A 196 9.05 -19.19 0.55
N ASP A 197 7.85 -18.77 0.13
CA ASP A 197 7.66 -17.64 -0.78
C ASP A 197 7.92 -16.30 -0.10
N ASP A 198 8.03 -15.26 -0.93
CA ASP A 198 8.08 -13.87 -0.49
C ASP A 198 6.83 -13.50 0.33
N TRP A 199 6.94 -12.44 1.11
CA TRP A 199 5.80 -11.84 1.78
C TRP A 199 4.98 -11.01 0.79
N GLU A 200 3.68 -11.26 0.74
CA GLU A 200 2.71 -10.36 0.13
C GLU A 200 2.27 -9.34 1.19
N ILE A 201 2.67 -8.07 1.02
CA ILE A 201 2.39 -7.01 1.99
C ILE A 201 1.54 -5.94 1.33
N THR A 202 0.39 -5.65 1.94
CA THR A 202 -0.52 -4.57 1.55
C THR A 202 -0.35 -3.39 2.48
N PHE A 203 0.06 -2.25 1.94
CA PHE A 203 0.18 -0.96 2.59
C PHE A 203 -1.07 -0.13 2.33
N LYS A 204 -1.62 0.52 3.36
CA LYS A 204 -2.85 1.31 3.27
C LYS A 204 -2.57 2.76 3.62
N PHE A 205 -3.08 3.65 2.79
CA PHE A 205 -2.88 5.09 2.92
C PHE A 205 -4.19 5.85 2.75
N ALA A 206 -4.23 7.04 3.35
CA ALA A 206 -5.24 8.03 3.08
C ALA A 206 -4.56 9.37 2.76
N ALA A 207 -5.02 10.07 1.74
CA ALA A 207 -4.48 11.36 1.37
C ALA A 207 -5.54 12.45 1.50
N SER A 208 -5.13 13.59 2.03
CA SER A 208 -5.92 14.82 2.16
C SER A 208 -5.07 16.00 1.70
N PRO A 209 -5.57 16.88 0.82
CA PRO A 209 -4.76 17.93 0.23
C PRO A 209 -4.41 19.02 1.25
N ASN A 210 -3.21 19.60 1.09
CA ASN A 210 -2.84 20.83 1.76
C ASN A 210 -3.69 22.01 1.22
N VAL A 211 -4.06 22.91 2.11
CA VAL A 211 -4.89 24.08 1.75
C VAL A 211 -4.15 25.36 2.12
N THR A 212 -4.22 26.35 1.25
CA THR A 212 -3.65 27.68 1.47
C THR A 212 -4.71 28.77 1.33
N ASN A 213 -4.53 29.87 2.05
CA ASN A 213 -5.41 31.04 2.01
C ASN A 213 -6.89 30.71 2.30
N LEU A 214 -7.13 29.77 3.21
CA LEU A 214 -8.47 29.38 3.60
C LEU A 214 -9.15 30.53 4.38
N GLN A 215 -10.34 30.95 3.94
CA GLN A 215 -11.10 32.01 4.59
C GLN A 215 -12.05 31.42 5.64
N ILE A 216 -11.98 31.93 6.85
CA ILE A 216 -12.83 31.60 8.00
C ILE A 216 -13.51 32.91 8.44
N GLY A 217 -14.62 33.27 7.80
CA GLY A 217 -15.20 34.60 7.97
C GLY A 217 -14.18 35.72 7.65
N PRO A 218 -13.86 36.60 8.60
CA PRO A 218 -12.86 37.67 8.39
C PRO A 218 -11.39 37.18 8.53
N ILE A 219 -11.17 35.92 8.92
CA ILE A 219 -9.84 35.37 9.23
C ILE A 219 -9.29 34.64 8.01
N THR A 220 -8.03 34.89 7.67
CA THR A 220 -7.32 34.14 6.62
C THR A 220 -6.35 33.16 7.28
N VAL A 221 -6.54 31.86 7.07
CA VAL A 221 -5.60 30.80 7.42
C VAL A 221 -4.63 30.65 6.26
N ALA A 222 -3.39 31.08 6.46
CA ALA A 222 -2.40 31.14 5.39
C ALA A 222 -2.06 29.75 4.83
N SER A 223 -1.97 28.75 5.71
CA SER A 223 -1.61 27.38 5.34
C SER A 223 -2.18 26.39 6.35
N LYS A 224 -2.67 25.26 5.86
CA LYS A 224 -3.08 24.07 6.62
C LYS A 224 -2.66 22.84 5.85
N ARG A 225 -1.94 21.92 6.48
CA ARG A 225 -1.65 20.61 5.86
C ARG A 225 -2.87 19.71 5.91
N GLY A 226 -2.91 18.73 5.02
CA GLY A 226 -4.08 17.88 4.83
C GLY A 226 -4.62 17.24 6.11
N TRP A 227 -3.73 16.77 6.98
CA TRP A 227 -4.08 16.05 8.21
C TRP A 227 -3.95 16.88 9.49
N GLU A 228 -3.70 18.18 9.40
CA GLU A 228 -3.79 19.08 10.54
C GLU A 228 -5.26 19.36 10.89
N LEU A 229 -5.55 19.48 12.17
CA LEU A 229 -6.88 19.85 12.67
C LEU A 229 -7.06 21.35 12.58
N LEU A 230 -8.14 21.79 11.96
CA LEU A 230 -8.58 23.18 11.97
C LEU A 230 -9.79 23.31 12.89
N TRP A 231 -9.73 24.25 13.83
CA TRP A 231 -10.88 24.59 14.65
C TRP A 231 -11.00 26.09 14.83
N VAL A 232 -12.21 26.55 15.12
CA VAL A 232 -12.54 27.98 15.14
C VAL A 232 -13.08 28.33 16.53
N ARG A 233 -12.59 29.45 17.08
CA ARG A 233 -13.10 30.02 18.33
C ARG A 233 -14.11 31.10 17.98
N TYR A 234 -15.29 31.01 18.59
CA TYR A 234 -16.36 31.96 18.49
C TYR A 234 -16.49 32.80 19.77
N THR A 235 -17.04 34.00 19.64
CA THR A 235 -17.40 34.87 20.74
C THR A 235 -18.66 35.66 20.39
N ASP A 236 -19.35 36.18 21.42
CA ASP A 236 -20.43 37.10 21.24
C ASP A 236 -19.90 38.48 20.85
N VAL A 237 -20.42 39.03 19.75
CA VAL A 237 -20.12 40.35 19.22
C VAL A 237 -21.44 41.10 19.05
N GLU A 238 -21.47 42.38 19.40
CA GLU A 238 -22.64 43.21 19.19
C GLU A 238 -22.80 43.50 17.68
N ASP A 239 -23.94 43.07 17.15
CA ASP A 239 -24.41 43.47 15.82
C ASP A 239 -25.41 44.66 16.02
N SER A 240 -24.88 45.88 15.84
CA SER A 240 -25.67 47.09 16.04
C SER A 240 -26.82 47.26 15.02
N ALA A 241 -26.68 46.65 13.83
CA ALA A 241 -27.71 46.67 12.79
C ALA A 241 -28.87 45.71 13.13
N ALA A 242 -28.54 44.53 13.62
CA ALA A 242 -29.54 43.54 14.09
C ALA A 242 -29.98 43.82 15.55
N LYS A 243 -29.29 44.70 16.30
CA LYS A 243 -29.52 45.02 17.71
C LYS A 243 -29.50 43.81 18.62
N MET A 244 -28.56 42.91 18.40
CA MET A 244 -28.37 41.68 19.17
C MET A 244 -26.94 41.26 19.27
N LEU A 245 -26.63 40.37 20.20
CA LEU A 245 -25.34 39.67 20.24
C LEU A 245 -25.36 38.50 19.24
N VAL A 246 -24.29 38.36 18.46
CA VAL A 246 -24.12 37.33 17.45
C VAL A 246 -22.81 36.57 17.68
N LYS A 247 -22.81 35.26 17.48
CA LYS A 247 -21.60 34.46 17.50
C LYS A 247 -20.79 34.71 16.22
N GLN A 248 -19.56 35.22 16.38
CA GLN A 248 -18.66 35.45 15.25
C GLN A 248 -17.31 34.79 15.47
N PRO A 249 -16.63 34.33 14.42
CA PRO A 249 -15.29 33.76 14.52
C PRO A 249 -14.28 34.85 14.85
N VAL A 250 -13.49 34.63 15.90
CA VAL A 250 -12.46 35.58 16.37
C VAL A 250 -11.03 35.02 16.27
N ALA A 251 -10.88 33.72 16.18
CA ALA A 251 -9.60 33.07 15.95
C ALA A 251 -9.82 31.71 15.28
N ALA A 252 -8.86 31.33 14.45
CA ALA A 252 -8.76 29.98 13.88
C ALA A 252 -7.40 29.39 14.29
N TYR A 253 -7.41 28.11 14.63
CA TYR A 253 -6.23 27.40 15.08
C TYR A 253 -6.00 26.19 14.18
N VAL A 254 -4.73 25.98 13.81
CA VAL A 254 -4.29 24.81 13.05
C VAL A 254 -3.36 24.01 13.95
N GLU A 255 -3.74 22.79 14.26
CA GLU A 255 -3.03 21.95 15.23
C GLU A 255 -2.51 20.68 14.55
N GLN A 256 -1.25 20.36 14.82
CA GLN A 256 -0.68 19.08 14.40
C GLN A 256 -1.18 17.98 15.34
N VAL A 257 -1.96 17.02 14.81
CA VAL A 257 -2.53 15.90 15.57
C VAL A 257 -1.91 14.55 15.17
N TYR A 258 -1.14 14.50 14.10
CA TYR A 258 -0.36 13.36 13.67
C TYR A 258 1.13 13.71 13.63
N GLU A 259 1.99 12.80 14.12
CA GLU A 259 3.42 12.91 13.93
C GLU A 259 3.82 12.70 12.46
N GLU A 260 4.94 13.30 12.06
CA GLU A 260 5.56 13.03 10.77
C GLU A 260 6.44 11.77 10.83
N GLY A 261 6.49 11.01 9.75
CA GLY A 261 7.30 9.81 9.63
C GLY A 261 8.06 9.73 8.31
N ASP A 262 9.22 9.10 8.37
CA ASP A 262 10.01 8.82 7.17
C ASP A 262 9.48 7.58 6.46
N PHE A 263 8.73 7.80 5.37
CA PHE A 263 8.15 6.72 4.59
C PHE A 263 9.17 5.94 3.74
N SER A 264 10.44 6.36 3.70
CA SER A 264 11.50 5.51 3.13
C SER A 264 11.63 4.18 3.88
N GLY A 265 11.29 4.17 5.18
CA GLY A 265 11.24 2.97 6.00
C GLY A 265 10.19 1.93 5.60
N LEU A 266 9.24 2.28 4.72
CA LEU A 266 8.27 1.31 4.18
C LEU A 266 8.92 0.33 3.20
N GLY A 267 10.08 0.67 2.62
CA GLY A 267 10.79 -0.20 1.67
C GLY A 267 10.10 -0.35 0.31
N ILE A 268 9.19 0.55 -0.03
CA ILE A 268 8.48 0.61 -1.31
C ILE A 268 8.86 1.91 -2.04
N SER A 269 9.42 1.80 -3.22
CA SER A 269 9.90 2.93 -4.05
C SER A 269 8.91 3.26 -5.17
#